data_e2dc82572e4edd3e0610d604017d1958
#
_entry.id   e2dc82572e4edd3e0610d604017d1958
#
_cell.length_a   1.000
_cell.length_b   1.000
_cell.length_c   1.000
_cell.angle_alpha   90.00
_cell.angle_beta   90.00
_cell.angle_gamma   90.00
#
_symmetry.space_group_name_H-M   'P 1'
#
loop_
_entity.id
_entity.type
_entity.pdbx_description
1 polymer ?
#
loop_
_entity_poly.entity_id
_entity_poly.type
_entity_poly.pdbx_seq_one_letter_code
_entity_poly.pdbx_strand_id
1 'polypeptide(L)'
;MTVELLSVGTEILLGNIVNTNAAYLAERLAALGLSCYYQGVVGDNEERLEGAVRLALKRSDIVILGGGLGPTKDDLTKEVTARVFGKELYEDPHTRERIQEYFERMQRKNPITENNWKQAMVPDGAIVLDNHNGTAPGLIIEGEIDGEAKTAILLPGPPNEMKPMFEEAVAP
;
A
#
# COMPACT_ATOMS: atom_id res chain seq x y z
N MET A 1 5.86 19.20 -6.57
CA MET A 1 5.03 18.07 -6.15
C MET A 1 5.53 17.57 -4.80
N THR A 2 4.64 17.41 -3.85
CA THR A 2 4.96 16.96 -2.49
C THR A 2 4.49 15.53 -2.28
N VAL A 3 5.32 14.73 -1.61
CA VAL A 3 5.05 13.33 -1.30
C VAL A 3 5.16 13.13 0.20
N GLU A 4 4.21 12.44 0.79
CA GLU A 4 4.22 12.09 2.21
C GLU A 4 4.33 10.57 2.36
N LEU A 5 5.13 10.12 3.31
CA LEU A 5 5.30 8.70 3.61
C LEU A 5 4.52 8.36 4.87
N LEU A 6 3.69 7.33 4.79
CA LEU A 6 2.90 6.83 5.90
C LEU A 6 3.12 5.33 6.04
N SER A 7 3.79 4.93 7.11
CA SER A 7 4.04 3.53 7.42
C SER A 7 2.93 2.98 8.29
N VAL A 8 2.40 1.83 7.94
CA VAL A 8 1.30 1.18 8.66
C VAL A 8 1.80 -0.10 9.32
N GLY A 9 1.78 -0.15 10.62
CA GLY A 9 2.21 -1.34 11.36
C GLY A 9 2.42 -1.04 12.84
N THR A 10 1.71 -1.75 13.69
CA THR A 10 1.83 -1.63 15.14
C THR A 10 3.24 -1.99 15.62
N GLU A 11 3.89 -2.97 14.98
CA GLU A 11 5.25 -3.39 15.30
C GLU A 11 6.28 -2.26 15.14
N ILE A 12 6.05 -1.33 14.24
CA ILE A 12 6.92 -0.16 14.06
C ILE A 12 6.75 0.80 15.23
N LEU A 13 5.51 1.04 15.66
CA LEU A 13 5.22 1.90 16.80
C LEU A 13 5.80 1.37 18.11
N LEU A 14 5.81 0.04 18.28
CA LEU A 14 6.34 -0.61 19.46
C LEU A 14 7.88 -0.66 19.49
N GLY A 15 8.53 -0.26 18.41
CA GLY A 15 9.99 -0.30 18.33
C GLY A 15 10.55 -1.70 18.08
N ASN A 16 9.69 -2.66 17.74
CA ASN A 16 10.13 -4.04 17.48
C ASN A 16 10.99 -4.16 16.23
N ILE A 17 10.77 -3.27 15.26
CA ILE A 17 11.57 -3.19 14.04
C ILE A 17 11.92 -1.73 13.75
N VAL A 18 13.02 -1.53 13.03
CA VAL A 18 13.42 -0.21 12.53
C VAL A 18 12.71 0.04 11.21
N ASN A 19 12.18 1.24 11.03
CA ASN A 19 11.47 1.61 9.80
C ASN A 19 12.46 1.91 8.65
N THR A 20 13.09 0.86 8.14
CA THR A 20 14.06 0.98 7.03
C THR A 20 13.39 1.29 5.70
N ASN A 21 12.12 0.89 5.53
CA ASN A 21 11.36 1.20 4.31
C ASN A 21 11.17 2.71 4.12
N ALA A 22 10.84 3.44 5.19
CA ALA A 22 10.69 4.89 5.11
C ALA A 22 12.00 5.57 4.74
N ALA A 23 13.12 5.12 5.32
CA ALA A 23 14.44 5.65 4.98
C ALA A 23 14.77 5.42 3.50
N TYR A 24 14.54 4.21 3.01
CA TYR A 24 14.78 3.85 1.61
C TYR A 24 13.93 4.71 0.67
N LEU A 25 12.63 4.80 0.92
CA LEU A 25 11.72 5.60 0.09
C LEU A 25 12.09 7.08 0.11
N ALA A 26 12.46 7.62 1.28
CA ALA A 26 12.86 9.02 1.39
C ALA A 26 14.10 9.33 0.55
N GLU A 27 15.11 8.46 0.57
CA GLU A 27 16.29 8.60 -0.27
C GLU A 27 15.95 8.57 -1.75
N ARG A 28 15.05 7.64 -2.15
CA ARG A 28 14.64 7.51 -3.54
C ARG A 28 13.83 8.72 -4.02
N LEU A 29 12.94 9.26 -3.18
CA LEU A 29 12.17 10.46 -3.50
C LEU A 29 13.10 11.66 -3.70
N ALA A 30 14.09 11.83 -2.83
CA ALA A 30 15.08 12.91 -2.97
C ALA A 30 15.85 12.77 -4.28
N ALA A 31 16.26 11.55 -4.63
CA ALA A 31 16.98 11.28 -5.88
C ALA A 31 16.12 11.59 -7.12
N LEU A 32 14.80 11.44 -7.02
CA LEU A 32 13.83 11.77 -8.07
C LEU A 32 13.46 13.27 -8.10
N GLY A 33 13.99 14.06 -7.19
CA GLY A 33 13.70 15.50 -7.11
C GLY A 33 12.34 15.84 -6.51
N LEU A 34 11.76 14.92 -5.75
CA LEU A 34 10.47 15.12 -5.09
C LEU A 34 10.67 15.57 -3.65
N SER A 35 9.78 16.45 -3.18
CA SER A 35 9.86 17.01 -1.83
C SER A 35 9.03 16.21 -0.85
N CYS A 36 9.66 15.74 0.23
CA CYS A 36 9.00 15.02 1.32
C CYS A 36 9.14 15.84 2.61
N TYR A 37 8.01 16.36 3.11
CA TYR A 37 8.00 17.17 4.33
C TYR A 37 7.49 16.41 5.55
N TYR A 38 6.77 15.31 5.35
CA TYR A 38 6.14 14.59 6.44
C TYR A 38 6.34 13.08 6.26
N GLN A 39 6.68 12.43 7.35
CA GLN A 39 6.71 10.99 7.47
C GLN A 39 5.98 10.62 8.75
N GLY A 40 5.12 9.62 8.70
CA GLY A 40 4.37 9.18 9.85
C GLY A 40 4.33 7.66 9.96
N VAL A 41 3.96 7.20 11.15
CA VAL A 41 3.70 5.80 11.42
C VAL A 41 2.35 5.73 12.13
N VAL A 42 1.51 4.81 11.68
CA VAL A 42 0.20 4.55 12.31
C VAL A 42 0.04 3.07 12.56
N GLY A 43 -0.57 2.72 13.70
CA GLY A 43 -0.84 1.33 14.05
C GLY A 43 -2.04 0.75 13.30
N ASP A 44 -2.26 -0.54 13.49
CA ASP A 44 -3.33 -1.30 12.84
C ASP A 44 -4.69 -1.00 13.51
N ASN A 45 -5.20 0.20 13.26
CA ASN A 45 -6.47 0.69 13.79
C ASN A 45 -7.18 1.48 12.69
N GLU A 46 -8.39 1.10 12.37
CA GLU A 46 -9.16 1.63 11.24
C GLU A 46 -9.37 3.14 11.32
N GLU A 47 -9.87 3.63 12.45
CA GLU A 47 -10.19 5.05 12.65
C GLU A 47 -8.92 5.92 12.61
N ARG A 48 -7.87 5.48 13.26
CA ARG A 48 -6.60 6.20 13.28
C ARG A 48 -5.93 6.22 11.92
N LEU A 49 -6.01 5.11 11.20
CA LEU A 49 -5.48 5.02 9.83
C LEU A 49 -6.24 5.95 8.89
N GLU A 50 -7.56 5.96 8.97
CA GLU A 50 -8.40 6.86 8.14
C GLU A 50 -8.06 8.32 8.42
N GLY A 51 -7.95 8.70 9.69
CA GLY A 51 -7.55 10.07 10.07
C GLY A 51 -6.18 10.45 9.53
N ALA A 52 -5.21 9.56 9.63
CA ALA A 52 -3.85 9.78 9.12
C ALA A 52 -3.82 9.93 7.60
N VAL A 53 -4.57 9.09 6.88
CA VAL A 53 -4.65 9.14 5.41
C VAL A 53 -5.31 10.45 4.96
N ARG A 54 -6.42 10.84 5.58
CA ARG A 54 -7.11 12.08 5.25
C ARG A 54 -6.23 13.31 5.49
N LEU A 55 -5.53 13.36 6.62
CA LEU A 55 -4.61 14.45 6.92
C LEU A 55 -3.48 14.53 5.91
N ALA A 56 -2.87 13.40 5.57
CA ALA A 56 -1.78 13.34 4.61
C ALA A 56 -2.22 13.81 3.22
N LEU A 57 -3.37 13.35 2.74
CA LEU A 57 -3.91 13.76 1.44
C LEU A 57 -4.34 15.22 1.41
N LYS A 58 -4.68 15.80 2.56
CA LYS A 58 -5.03 17.23 2.63
C LYS A 58 -3.84 18.14 2.37
N ARG A 59 -2.66 17.73 2.80
CA ARG A 59 -1.46 18.58 2.77
C ARG A 59 -0.39 18.15 1.75
N SER A 60 -0.52 16.98 1.14
CA SER A 60 0.45 16.47 0.17
C SER A 60 -0.25 16.02 -1.11
N ASP A 61 0.46 16.08 -2.23
CA ASP A 61 -0.09 15.68 -3.53
C ASP A 61 -0.17 14.17 -3.68
N ILE A 62 0.84 13.49 -3.16
CA ILE A 62 0.98 12.03 -3.20
C ILE A 62 1.24 11.52 -1.79
N VAL A 63 0.56 10.45 -1.40
CA VAL A 63 0.83 9.72 -0.16
C VAL A 63 1.24 8.31 -0.51
N ILE A 64 2.41 7.89 -0.05
CA ILE A 64 2.87 6.51 -0.19
C ILE A 64 2.64 5.81 1.14
N LEU A 65 1.78 4.79 1.12
CA LEU A 65 1.48 3.98 2.29
C LEU A 65 2.23 2.66 2.19
N GLY A 66 2.99 2.32 3.21
CA GLY A 66 3.71 1.05 3.30
C GLY A 66 3.15 0.16 4.38
N GLY A 67 2.76 -1.07 4.02
CA GLY A 67 2.22 -2.05 4.95
C GLY A 67 0.69 -2.13 4.97
N GLY A 68 0.17 -3.07 5.73
CA GLY A 68 -1.28 -3.27 5.90
C GLY A 68 -1.99 -3.85 4.68
N LEU A 69 -1.27 -4.49 3.77
CA LEU A 69 -1.82 -5.12 2.56
C LEU A 69 -1.90 -6.65 2.64
N GLY A 70 -1.59 -7.22 3.80
CA GLY A 70 -1.65 -8.66 4.00
C GLY A 70 -3.09 -9.21 4.03
N PRO A 71 -3.24 -10.53 4.24
CA PRO A 71 -4.54 -11.19 4.16
C PRO A 71 -5.34 -11.15 5.45
N THR A 72 -4.82 -10.63 6.55
CA THR A 72 -5.48 -10.68 7.84
C THR A 72 -6.53 -9.58 8.00
N LYS A 73 -7.36 -9.69 9.05
CA LYS A 73 -8.38 -8.69 9.37
C LYS A 73 -7.76 -7.36 9.82
N ASP A 74 -6.53 -7.38 10.32
CA ASP A 74 -5.82 -6.18 10.76
C ASP A 74 -5.15 -5.44 9.61
N ASP A 75 -5.10 -6.04 8.42
CA ASP A 75 -4.58 -5.42 7.21
C ASP A 75 -5.69 -4.59 6.56
N LEU A 76 -5.73 -3.30 6.85
CA LEU A 76 -6.83 -2.40 6.50
C LEU A 76 -6.45 -1.27 5.55
N THR A 77 -5.19 -1.19 5.13
CA THR A 77 -4.68 -0.05 4.34
C THR A 77 -5.48 0.17 3.05
N LYS A 78 -5.73 -0.88 2.31
CA LYS A 78 -6.47 -0.80 1.04
C LYS A 78 -7.93 -0.36 1.25
N GLU A 79 -8.61 -1.00 2.19
CA GLU A 79 -10.02 -0.74 2.47
C GLU A 79 -10.24 0.71 2.94
N VAL A 80 -9.39 1.17 3.85
CA VAL A 80 -9.46 2.53 4.39
C VAL A 80 -9.15 3.56 3.32
N THR A 81 -8.09 3.36 2.53
CA THR A 81 -7.71 4.29 1.47
C THR A 81 -8.77 4.36 0.38
N ALA A 82 -9.32 3.22 -0.02
CA ALA A 82 -10.43 3.18 -0.99
C ALA A 82 -11.62 3.99 -0.49
N ARG A 83 -11.97 3.85 0.77
CA ARG A 83 -13.08 4.60 1.38
C ARG A 83 -12.81 6.10 1.39
N VAL A 84 -11.59 6.52 1.69
CA VAL A 84 -11.21 7.95 1.66
C VAL A 84 -11.40 8.54 0.26
N PHE A 85 -11.11 7.77 -0.79
CA PHE A 85 -11.31 8.19 -2.17
C PHE A 85 -12.75 7.96 -2.69
N GLY A 86 -13.64 7.39 -1.87
CA GLY A 86 -14.99 7.07 -2.28
C GLY A 86 -15.07 5.97 -3.34
N LYS A 87 -14.12 5.04 -3.33
CA LYS A 87 -14.03 3.94 -4.29
C LYS A 87 -14.54 2.65 -3.66
N GLU A 88 -15.31 1.89 -4.44
CA GLU A 88 -15.73 0.55 -4.06
C GLU A 88 -14.65 -0.47 -4.45
N LEU A 89 -14.64 -1.60 -3.75
CA LEU A 89 -13.72 -2.70 -4.05
C LEU A 89 -14.41 -3.72 -4.95
N TYR A 90 -13.68 -4.26 -5.90
CA TYR A 90 -14.13 -5.37 -6.73
C TYR A 90 -13.02 -6.42 -6.85
N GLU A 91 -13.40 -7.64 -7.18
CA GLU A 91 -12.43 -8.71 -7.39
C GLU A 91 -11.74 -8.53 -8.73
N ASP A 92 -10.40 -8.41 -8.71
CA ASP A 92 -9.59 -8.30 -9.92
C ASP A 92 -9.17 -9.70 -10.40
N PRO A 93 -9.66 -10.14 -11.57
CA PRO A 93 -9.33 -11.48 -12.08
C PRO A 93 -7.84 -11.72 -12.28
N HIS A 94 -7.12 -10.70 -12.73
CA HIS A 94 -5.67 -10.79 -12.93
C HIS A 94 -4.94 -11.05 -11.61
N THR A 95 -5.30 -10.30 -10.56
CA THR A 95 -4.69 -10.48 -9.24
C THR A 95 -5.04 -11.84 -8.65
N ARG A 96 -6.28 -12.29 -8.83
CA ARG A 96 -6.70 -13.63 -8.40
C ARG A 96 -5.84 -14.72 -9.04
N GLU A 97 -5.63 -14.63 -10.33
CA GLU A 97 -4.77 -15.55 -11.08
C GLU A 97 -3.32 -15.51 -10.56
N ARG A 98 -2.79 -14.32 -10.32
CA ARG A 98 -1.44 -14.13 -9.79
C ARG A 98 -1.27 -14.76 -8.40
N ILE A 99 -2.25 -14.61 -7.53
CA ILE A 99 -2.23 -15.23 -6.20
C ILE A 99 -2.22 -16.76 -6.33
N GLN A 100 -3.05 -17.31 -7.19
CA GLN A 100 -3.10 -18.74 -7.42
C GLN A 100 -1.77 -19.26 -7.96
N GLU A 101 -1.18 -18.63 -8.96
CA GLU A 101 0.13 -18.98 -9.51
C GLU A 101 1.23 -18.93 -8.45
N TYR A 102 1.20 -17.93 -7.59
CA TYR A 102 2.19 -17.81 -6.50
C TYR A 102 2.11 -18.98 -5.54
N PHE A 103 0.90 -19.38 -5.13
CA PHE A 103 0.71 -20.52 -4.23
C PHE A 103 1.16 -21.85 -4.90
N GLU A 104 0.87 -22.03 -6.17
CA GLU A 104 1.31 -23.20 -6.94
C GLU A 104 2.83 -23.25 -7.06
N ARG A 105 3.45 -22.12 -7.43
CA ARG A 105 4.92 -22.03 -7.57
C ARG A 105 5.65 -22.30 -6.27
N MET A 106 5.11 -21.84 -5.15
CA MET A 106 5.70 -22.04 -3.83
C MET A 106 5.37 -23.41 -3.25
N GLN A 107 4.62 -24.25 -3.96
CA GLN A 107 4.21 -25.59 -3.54
C GLN A 107 3.60 -25.61 -2.12
N ARG A 108 2.78 -24.63 -1.82
CA ARG A 108 2.15 -24.54 -0.52
C ARG A 108 1.12 -25.67 -0.35
N LYS A 109 1.26 -26.40 0.75
CA LYS A 109 0.38 -27.54 1.07
C LYS A 109 -1.01 -27.11 1.51
N ASN A 110 -1.13 -25.89 2.07
CA ASN A 110 -2.39 -25.38 2.54
C ASN A 110 -3.19 -24.75 1.39
N PRO A 111 -4.52 -25.00 1.34
CA PRO A 111 -5.36 -24.38 0.32
C PRO A 111 -5.42 -22.87 0.51
N ILE A 112 -5.67 -22.15 -0.57
CA ILE A 112 -5.93 -20.72 -0.54
C ILE A 112 -7.24 -20.49 0.21
N THR A 113 -7.22 -19.62 1.21
CA THR A 113 -8.38 -19.29 2.04
C THR A 113 -9.06 -18.01 1.55
N GLU A 114 -10.27 -17.73 2.05
CA GLU A 114 -10.96 -16.47 1.78
C GLU A 114 -10.15 -15.25 2.20
N ASN A 115 -9.38 -15.38 3.30
CA ASN A 115 -8.49 -14.31 3.73
C ASN A 115 -7.43 -13.98 2.68
N ASN A 116 -6.93 -14.97 1.97
CA ASN A 116 -5.98 -14.74 0.88
C ASN A 116 -6.67 -14.05 -0.30
N TRP A 117 -7.93 -14.39 -0.60
CA TRP A 117 -8.70 -13.77 -1.68
C TRP A 117 -9.04 -12.30 -1.41
N LYS A 118 -9.00 -11.86 -0.16
CA LYS A 118 -9.08 -10.45 0.20
C LYS A 118 -8.07 -9.60 -0.59
N GLN A 119 -6.89 -10.15 -0.85
CA GLN A 119 -5.83 -9.47 -1.59
C GLN A 119 -6.14 -9.32 -3.08
N ALA A 120 -7.11 -10.05 -3.60
CA ALA A 120 -7.58 -9.89 -4.98
C ALA A 120 -8.63 -8.77 -5.14
N MET A 121 -9.14 -8.23 -4.05
CA MET A 121 -10.06 -7.10 -4.07
C MET A 121 -9.29 -5.81 -4.29
N VAL A 122 -9.67 -5.02 -5.28
CA VAL A 122 -9.00 -3.77 -5.62
C VAL A 122 -10.02 -2.64 -5.74
N PRO A 123 -9.61 -1.39 -5.44
CA PRO A 123 -10.50 -0.23 -5.63
C PRO A 123 -10.81 0.01 -7.10
N ASP A 124 -12.01 0.46 -7.38
CA ASP A 124 -12.42 0.80 -8.73
C ASP A 124 -11.50 1.85 -9.36
N GLY A 125 -11.02 1.57 -10.56
CA GLY A 125 -10.13 2.46 -11.30
C GLY A 125 -8.67 2.47 -10.83
N ALA A 126 -8.31 1.69 -9.82
CA ALA A 126 -6.92 1.63 -9.34
C ALA A 126 -5.99 0.95 -10.36
N ILE A 127 -4.75 1.42 -10.39
CA ILE A 127 -3.69 0.75 -11.14
C ILE A 127 -3.11 -0.34 -10.23
N VAL A 128 -3.13 -1.58 -10.70
CA VAL A 128 -2.63 -2.73 -9.94
C VAL A 128 -1.17 -2.97 -10.27
N LEU A 129 -0.33 -3.05 -9.24
CA LEU A 129 1.10 -3.33 -9.37
C LEU A 129 1.37 -4.78 -8.99
N ASP A 130 1.85 -5.57 -9.94
CA ASP A 130 2.12 -6.98 -9.70
C ASP A 130 3.25 -7.17 -8.68
N ASN A 131 3.05 -8.13 -7.78
CA ASN A 131 4.03 -8.50 -6.77
C ASN A 131 4.63 -9.86 -7.13
N HIS A 132 5.89 -9.87 -7.52
CA HIS A 132 6.58 -11.11 -7.92
C HIS A 132 7.17 -11.87 -6.74
N ASN A 133 7.19 -11.28 -5.55
CA ASN A 133 7.81 -11.84 -4.35
C ASN A 133 6.82 -12.11 -3.22
N GLY A 134 5.53 -11.97 -3.48
CA GLY A 134 4.48 -12.18 -2.49
C GLY A 134 3.10 -12.19 -3.14
N THR A 135 2.06 -12.15 -2.32
CA THR A 135 0.66 -12.24 -2.78
C THR A 135 -0.07 -10.89 -2.83
N ALA A 136 0.36 -9.92 -2.04
CA ALA A 136 -0.29 -8.61 -1.99
C ALA A 136 0.12 -7.75 -3.18
N PRO A 137 -0.79 -7.34 -4.07
CA PRO A 137 -0.44 -6.38 -5.10
C PRO A 137 -0.26 -4.99 -4.49
N GLY A 138 0.56 -4.16 -5.13
CA GLY A 138 0.55 -2.74 -4.87
C GLY A 138 -0.58 -2.08 -5.62
N LEU A 139 -0.93 -0.86 -5.24
CA LEU A 139 -2.05 -0.13 -5.84
C LEU A 139 -1.70 1.35 -5.99
N ILE A 140 -2.11 1.94 -7.10
CA ILE A 140 -2.12 3.39 -7.27
C ILE A 140 -3.58 3.81 -7.40
N ILE A 141 -4.02 4.64 -6.45
CA ILE A 141 -5.39 5.15 -6.41
C ILE A 141 -5.33 6.65 -6.70
N GLU A 142 -6.00 7.07 -7.74
CA GLU A 142 -6.08 8.47 -8.15
C GLU A 142 -7.51 8.97 -8.00
N GLY A 143 -7.66 10.22 -7.56
CA GLY A 143 -8.98 10.82 -7.43
C GLY A 143 -8.90 12.25 -6.95
N GLU A 144 -10.06 12.85 -6.72
CA GLU A 144 -10.19 14.18 -6.17
C GLU A 144 -10.52 14.11 -4.67
N ILE A 145 -9.78 14.88 -3.88
CA ILE A 145 -10.06 15.09 -2.45
C ILE A 145 -10.18 16.60 -2.25
N ASP A 146 -11.34 17.04 -1.77
CA ASP A 146 -11.64 18.47 -1.56
C ASP A 146 -11.38 19.34 -2.80
N GLY A 147 -11.73 18.80 -3.99
CA GLY A 147 -11.58 19.50 -5.27
C GLY A 147 -10.17 19.50 -5.85
N GLU A 148 -9.21 18.84 -5.22
CA GLU A 148 -7.84 18.74 -5.69
C GLU A 148 -7.50 17.30 -6.11
N ALA A 149 -6.73 17.17 -7.19
CA ALA A 149 -6.25 15.86 -7.63
C ALA A 149 -5.22 15.31 -6.66
N LYS A 150 -5.44 14.10 -6.16
CA LYS A 150 -4.58 13.43 -5.20
C LYS A 150 -4.30 12.00 -5.63
N THR A 151 -3.16 11.47 -5.18
CA THR A 151 -2.73 10.10 -5.49
C THR A 151 -2.29 9.40 -4.22
N ALA A 152 -2.76 8.18 -4.01
CA ALA A 152 -2.24 7.29 -2.97
C ALA A 152 -1.58 6.10 -3.63
N ILE A 153 -0.38 5.76 -3.17
CA ILE A 153 0.39 4.61 -3.65
C ILE A 153 0.54 3.66 -2.46
N LEU A 154 0.00 2.46 -2.61
CA LEU A 154 0.03 1.44 -1.56
C LEU A 154 1.05 0.36 -1.93
N LEU A 155 2.01 0.14 -1.04
CA LEU A 155 3.09 -0.82 -1.23
C LEU A 155 3.09 -1.85 -0.11
N PRO A 156 3.44 -3.12 -0.41
CA PRO A 156 3.55 -4.14 0.63
C PRO A 156 4.65 -3.81 1.64
N GLY A 157 4.51 -4.34 2.85
CA GLY A 157 5.43 -4.06 3.96
C GLY A 157 6.81 -4.70 3.83
N PRO A 158 6.93 -5.99 3.46
CA PRO A 158 8.25 -6.63 3.38
C PRO A 158 9.18 -5.94 2.37
N PRO A 159 10.42 -5.61 2.77
CA PRO A 159 11.35 -4.88 1.88
C PRO A 159 11.65 -5.59 0.56
N ASN A 160 11.70 -6.93 0.57
CA ASN A 160 11.95 -7.71 -0.64
C ASN A 160 10.78 -7.67 -1.64
N GLU A 161 9.60 -7.24 -1.21
CA GLU A 161 8.43 -7.01 -2.04
C GLU A 161 8.33 -5.53 -2.44
N MET A 162 8.49 -4.63 -1.48
CA MET A 162 8.31 -3.19 -1.65
C MET A 162 9.36 -2.58 -2.60
N LYS A 163 10.65 -2.88 -2.39
CA LYS A 163 11.73 -2.26 -3.16
C LYS A 163 11.65 -2.55 -4.65
N PRO A 164 11.53 -3.83 -5.11
CA PRO A 164 11.39 -4.10 -6.53
C PRO A 164 10.14 -3.45 -7.13
N MET A 165 9.03 -3.47 -6.41
CA MET A 165 7.78 -2.89 -6.89
C MET A 165 7.92 -1.38 -7.07
N PHE A 166 8.54 -0.69 -6.11
CA PHE A 166 8.79 0.75 -6.22
C PHE A 166 9.68 1.08 -7.40
N GLU A 167 10.80 0.37 -7.56
CA GLU A 167 11.77 0.65 -8.62
C GLU A 167 11.22 0.36 -10.02
N GLU A 168 10.44 -0.69 -10.17
CA GLU A 168 9.92 -1.12 -11.47
C GLU A 168 8.66 -0.37 -11.91
N ALA A 169 7.77 -0.04 -10.97
CA ALA A 169 6.42 0.41 -11.29
C ALA A 169 6.10 1.83 -10.81
N VAL A 170 6.77 2.35 -9.82
CA VAL A 170 6.47 3.66 -9.21
C VAL A 170 7.48 4.72 -9.62
N ALA A 171 8.78 4.42 -9.51
CA ALA A 171 9.86 5.38 -9.77
C ALA A 171 9.91 5.90 -11.22
N PRO A 172 9.65 5.06 -12.25
CA PRO A 172 9.62 5.56 -13.64
C PRO A 172 8.52 6.63 -13.92
#